data_61f8cab2a0d3520738fb48195a8b2feb
#
_entry.id   61f8cab2a0d3520738fb48195a8b2feb
#
_cell.length_a   1.000
_cell.length_b   1.000
_cell.length_c   1.000
_cell.angle_alpha   90.00
_cell.angle_beta   90.00
_cell.angle_gamma   90.00
#
_symmetry.space_group_name_H-M   'P 1'
#
loop_
_entity.id
_entity.type
_entity.pdbx_description
1 polymer ?
#
loop_
_entity_poly.entity_id
_entity_poly.type
_entity_poly.pdbx_seq_one_letter_code
_entity_poly.pdbx_strand_id
1 'polypeptide(L)'
;MEFDFNSLFAFIIFGVTIGVVYGMVALGISLIYSGLDIVHFAHGEIYMFGAFFGLVLAKDMSIPYPAALIGAMILAGLMGMLIERVFYRRLTRSGGGYTVAGMGMIICGFGMSVALMNVAFLILSLIHI
;
A
#
# COMPACT_ATOMS: atom_id res chain seq x y z
N MET A 1 -19.32 -5.15 34.93
CA MET A 1 -19.15 -5.13 33.45
C MET A 1 -20.10 -6.18 32.92
N GLU A 2 -21.29 -5.78 32.47
CA GLU A 2 -22.17 -6.70 31.77
C GLU A 2 -21.56 -6.93 30.37
N PHE A 3 -21.14 -8.17 30.11
CA PHE A 3 -20.71 -8.61 28.77
C PHE A 3 -21.97 -8.68 27.91
N ASP A 4 -22.19 -7.61 27.14
CA ASP A 4 -23.30 -7.56 26.21
C ASP A 4 -22.97 -8.42 25.01
N PHE A 5 -23.79 -9.41 24.68
CA PHE A 5 -23.60 -10.33 23.56
C PHE A 5 -23.42 -9.56 22.23
N ASN A 6 -24.09 -8.43 22.08
CA ASN A 6 -23.96 -7.53 20.93
C ASN A 6 -22.56 -6.92 20.83
N SER A 7 -21.94 -6.56 21.95
CA SER A 7 -20.56 -6.02 21.98
C SER A 7 -19.56 -7.08 21.57
N LEU A 8 -19.72 -8.31 22.05
CA LEU A 8 -18.86 -9.44 21.67
C LEU A 8 -18.94 -9.73 20.16
N PHE A 9 -20.14 -9.75 19.61
CA PHE A 9 -20.37 -9.94 18.18
C PHE A 9 -19.75 -8.83 17.33
N ALA A 10 -19.88 -7.57 17.77
CA ALA A 10 -19.23 -6.44 17.11
C ALA A 10 -17.70 -6.57 17.11
N PHE A 11 -17.09 -6.94 18.25
CA PHE A 11 -15.64 -7.15 18.34
C PHE A 11 -15.14 -8.27 17.42
N ILE A 12 -15.90 -9.36 17.28
CA ILE A 12 -15.55 -10.45 16.36
C ILE A 12 -15.58 -9.95 14.91
N ILE A 13 -16.63 -9.22 14.51
CA ILE A 13 -16.75 -8.68 13.14
C ILE A 13 -15.59 -7.72 12.86
N PHE A 14 -15.30 -6.78 13.76
CA PHE A 14 -14.18 -5.86 13.61
C PHE A 14 -12.84 -6.60 13.53
N GLY A 15 -12.63 -7.58 14.41
CA GLY A 15 -11.41 -8.39 14.41
C GLY A 15 -11.20 -9.14 13.12
N VAL A 16 -12.25 -9.80 12.59
CA VAL A 16 -12.20 -10.50 11.30
C VAL A 16 -11.93 -9.53 10.15
N THR A 17 -12.59 -8.37 10.14
CA THR A 17 -12.41 -7.35 9.10
C THR A 17 -10.96 -6.84 9.06
N ILE A 18 -10.41 -6.48 10.21
CA ILE A 18 -9.01 -6.04 10.33
C ILE A 18 -8.07 -7.19 9.95
N GLY A 19 -8.35 -8.42 10.40
CA GLY A 19 -7.55 -9.60 10.07
C GLY A 19 -7.50 -9.89 8.56
N VAL A 20 -8.62 -9.74 7.85
CA VAL A 20 -8.68 -9.86 6.38
C VAL A 20 -7.82 -8.80 5.70
N VAL A 21 -7.90 -7.56 6.15
CA VAL A 21 -7.08 -6.46 5.60
C VAL A 21 -5.59 -6.74 5.78
N TYR A 22 -5.16 -7.13 6.98
CA TYR A 22 -3.75 -7.51 7.21
C TYR A 22 -3.33 -8.74 6.40
N GLY A 23 -4.22 -9.72 6.25
CA GLY A 23 -3.99 -10.90 5.42
C GLY A 23 -3.75 -10.54 3.96
N MET A 24 -4.54 -9.62 3.40
CA MET A 24 -4.35 -9.14 2.02
C MET A 24 -3.02 -8.42 1.83
N VAL A 25 -2.63 -7.57 2.77
CA VAL A 25 -1.32 -6.89 2.74
C VAL A 25 -0.18 -7.90 2.83
N ALA A 26 -0.28 -8.87 3.73
CA ALA A 26 0.72 -9.92 3.89
C ALA A 26 0.87 -10.79 2.64
N LEU A 27 -0.25 -11.15 1.97
CA LEU A 27 -0.23 -11.86 0.70
C LEU A 27 0.45 -11.04 -0.40
N GLY A 28 0.18 -9.73 -0.47
CA GLY A 28 0.84 -8.83 -1.43
C GLY A 28 2.36 -8.80 -1.25
N ILE A 29 2.84 -8.65 -0.01
CA ILE A 29 4.27 -8.68 0.31
C ILE A 29 4.88 -10.04 -0.03
N SER A 30 4.19 -11.14 0.32
CA SER A 30 4.65 -12.51 0.06
C SER A 30 4.79 -12.78 -1.44
N LEU A 31 3.86 -12.32 -2.27
CA LEU A 31 3.92 -12.47 -3.73
C LEU A 31 5.10 -11.70 -4.33
N ILE A 32 5.35 -10.48 -3.88
CA ILE A 32 6.49 -9.68 -4.36
C ILE A 32 7.80 -10.36 -3.95
N TYR A 33 7.91 -10.79 -2.70
CA TYR A 33 9.11 -11.48 -2.19
C TYR A 33 9.36 -12.79 -2.93
N SER A 34 8.32 -13.61 -3.13
CA SER A 34 8.43 -14.89 -3.83
C SER A 34 8.82 -14.75 -5.31
N GLY A 35 8.37 -13.67 -5.97
CA GLY A 35 8.63 -13.45 -7.40
C GLY A 35 9.92 -12.72 -7.71
N LEU A 36 10.33 -11.79 -6.86
CA LEU A 36 11.45 -10.88 -7.13
C LEU A 36 12.60 -11.02 -6.13
N ASP A 37 12.43 -11.81 -5.07
CA ASP A 37 13.40 -11.97 -3.95
C ASP A 37 13.81 -10.63 -3.31
N ILE A 38 12.87 -9.67 -3.29
CA ILE A 38 13.05 -8.31 -2.81
C ILE A 38 12.05 -7.99 -1.71
N VAL A 39 12.54 -7.46 -0.58
CA VAL A 39 11.68 -6.93 0.47
C VAL A 39 11.24 -5.51 0.08
N HIS A 40 9.99 -5.35 -0.33
CA HIS A 40 9.44 -4.07 -0.75
C HIS A 40 8.81 -3.32 0.43
N PHE A 41 9.59 -2.48 1.11
CA PHE A 41 9.11 -1.73 2.30
C PHE A 41 8.01 -0.71 1.99
N ALA A 42 7.97 -0.15 0.77
CA ALA A 42 6.96 0.83 0.37
C ALA A 42 5.57 0.23 0.08
N HIS A 43 5.35 -1.08 0.35
CA HIS A 43 4.07 -1.73 0.08
C HIS A 43 2.93 -1.16 0.95
N GLY A 44 3.23 -0.81 2.20
CA GLY A 44 2.26 -0.18 3.11
C GLY A 44 1.78 1.19 2.63
N GLU A 45 2.69 2.00 2.08
CA GLU A 45 2.36 3.31 1.54
C GLU A 45 1.52 3.21 0.27
N ILE A 46 1.79 2.23 -0.60
CA ILE A 46 0.96 1.98 -1.79
C ILE A 46 -0.46 1.58 -1.36
N TYR A 47 -0.60 0.76 -0.31
CA TYR A 47 -1.90 0.42 0.26
C TYR A 47 -2.62 1.67 0.80
N MET A 48 -1.91 2.53 1.54
CA MET A 48 -2.44 3.79 2.05
C MET A 48 -2.94 4.70 0.91
N PHE A 49 -2.14 4.87 -0.16
CA PHE A 49 -2.56 5.63 -1.34
C PHE A 49 -3.76 5.00 -2.05
N GLY A 50 -3.83 3.67 -2.12
CA GLY A 50 -4.99 2.97 -2.66
C GLY A 50 -6.28 3.29 -1.90
N ALA A 51 -6.23 3.29 -0.57
CA ALA A 51 -7.36 3.68 0.28
C ALA A 51 -7.73 5.15 0.08
N PHE A 52 -6.74 6.04 -0.05
CA PHE A 52 -6.96 7.46 -0.31
C PHE A 52 -7.60 7.69 -1.68
N PHE A 53 -7.14 7.05 -2.74
CA PHE A 53 -7.79 7.11 -4.06
C PHE A 53 -9.23 6.63 -4.01
N GLY A 54 -9.52 5.55 -3.29
CA GLY A 54 -10.87 5.07 -3.08
C GLY A 54 -11.78 6.10 -2.39
N LEU A 55 -11.25 6.76 -1.37
CA LEU A 55 -11.96 7.81 -0.63
C LEU A 55 -12.29 9.01 -1.53
N VAL A 56 -11.31 9.52 -2.28
CA VAL A 56 -11.48 10.66 -3.18
C VAL A 56 -12.48 10.34 -4.29
N LEU A 57 -12.38 9.17 -4.91
CA LEU A 57 -13.31 8.74 -5.96
C LEU A 57 -14.75 8.59 -5.44
N ALA A 58 -14.92 8.03 -4.25
CA ALA A 58 -16.25 7.80 -3.69
C ALA A 58 -16.88 9.09 -3.13
N LYS A 59 -16.09 9.96 -2.46
CA LYS A 59 -16.59 11.13 -1.75
C LYS A 59 -16.63 12.38 -2.63
N ASP A 60 -15.52 12.70 -3.28
CA ASP A 60 -15.38 13.97 -3.99
C ASP A 60 -15.96 13.88 -5.42
N MET A 61 -15.80 12.72 -6.08
CA MET A 61 -16.34 12.50 -7.42
C MET A 61 -17.74 11.86 -7.42
N SER A 62 -18.29 11.53 -6.25
CA SER A 62 -19.63 10.91 -6.09
C SER A 62 -19.82 9.65 -6.94
N ILE A 63 -18.74 8.89 -7.17
CA ILE A 63 -18.78 7.65 -7.94
C ILE A 63 -19.35 6.52 -7.06
N PRO A 64 -20.21 5.63 -7.59
CA PRO A 64 -20.72 4.49 -6.83
C PRO A 64 -19.58 3.65 -6.27
N TYR A 65 -19.70 3.22 -5.00
CA TYR A 65 -18.64 2.52 -4.26
C TYR A 65 -17.95 1.36 -5.03
N PRO A 66 -18.66 0.48 -5.77
CA PRO A 66 -18.00 -0.58 -6.54
C PRO A 66 -17.10 -0.05 -7.66
N ALA A 67 -17.50 1.04 -8.32
CA ALA A 67 -16.69 1.66 -9.38
C ALA A 67 -15.49 2.42 -8.80
N ALA A 68 -15.67 3.10 -7.64
CA ALA A 68 -14.58 3.74 -6.92
C ALA A 68 -13.52 2.73 -6.46
N LEU A 69 -13.93 1.53 -6.03
CA LEU A 69 -13.02 0.45 -5.65
C LEU A 69 -12.16 0.00 -6.84
N ILE A 70 -12.77 -0.25 -7.99
CA ILE A 70 -12.05 -0.65 -9.22
C ILE A 70 -11.10 0.48 -9.66
N GLY A 71 -11.54 1.72 -9.61
CA GLY A 71 -10.71 2.89 -9.91
C GLY A 71 -9.49 3.00 -8.99
N ALA A 72 -9.69 2.82 -7.68
CA ALA A 72 -8.61 2.82 -6.69
C ALA A 72 -7.60 1.69 -6.94
N MET A 73 -8.06 0.49 -7.28
CA MET A 73 -7.18 -0.63 -7.64
C MET A 73 -6.31 -0.33 -8.87
N ILE A 74 -6.90 0.28 -9.90
CA ILE A 74 -6.16 0.66 -11.12
C ILE A 74 -5.12 1.74 -10.79
N LEU A 75 -5.50 2.78 -10.05
CA LEU A 75 -4.59 3.87 -9.68
C LEU A 75 -3.44 3.40 -8.79
N ALA A 76 -3.72 2.58 -7.79
CA ALA A 76 -2.70 1.99 -6.92
C ALA A 76 -1.77 1.06 -7.71
N GLY A 77 -2.31 0.25 -8.64
CA GLY A 77 -1.54 -0.61 -9.52
C GLY A 77 -0.62 0.17 -10.47
N LEU A 78 -1.13 1.25 -11.07
CA LEU A 78 -0.32 2.15 -11.92
C LEU A 78 0.80 2.82 -11.12
N MET A 79 0.51 3.27 -9.90
CA MET A 79 1.50 3.85 -9.00
C MET A 79 2.59 2.84 -8.63
N GLY A 80 2.23 1.60 -8.29
CA GLY A 80 3.18 0.52 -8.03
C GLY A 80 4.05 0.20 -9.24
N MET A 81 3.47 0.12 -10.44
CA MET A 81 4.19 -0.09 -11.70
C MET A 81 5.15 1.06 -12.02
N LEU A 82 4.76 2.30 -11.74
CA LEU A 82 5.61 3.48 -11.94
C LEU A 82 6.83 3.43 -11.01
N ILE A 83 6.62 3.10 -9.73
CA ILE A 83 7.69 2.95 -8.74
C ILE A 83 8.66 1.85 -9.17
N GLU A 84 8.14 0.68 -9.56
CA GLU A 84 8.96 -0.42 -10.04
C GLU A 84 9.80 0.00 -11.26
N ARG A 85 9.18 0.62 -12.27
CA ARG A 85 9.84 0.98 -13.51
C ARG A 85 10.91 2.06 -13.34
N VAL A 86 10.67 3.06 -12.48
CA VAL A 86 11.57 4.22 -12.29
C VAL A 86 12.72 3.88 -11.36
N PHE A 87 12.43 3.18 -10.25
CA PHE A 87 13.42 2.96 -9.19
C PHE A 87 14.02 1.56 -9.24
N TYR A 88 13.21 0.50 -9.13
CA TYR A 88 13.72 -0.86 -9.02
C TYR A 88 14.37 -1.36 -10.30
N ARG A 89 13.77 -1.09 -11.46
CA ARG A 89 14.32 -1.52 -12.75
C ARG A 89 15.66 -0.87 -13.10
N ARG A 90 15.91 0.35 -12.61
CA ARG A 90 17.23 0.99 -12.76
C ARG A 90 18.28 0.35 -11.88
N LEU A 91 17.92 0.01 -10.65
CA LEU A 91 18.81 -0.61 -9.68
C LEU A 91 19.24 -2.02 -10.12
N THR A 92 18.30 -2.84 -10.60
CA THR A 92 18.59 -4.19 -11.11
C THR A 92 19.46 -4.20 -12.35
N ARG A 93 19.38 -3.17 -13.19
CA ARG A 93 20.23 -3.03 -14.40
C ARG A 93 21.66 -2.56 -14.10
N SER A 94 21.93 -2.02 -12.93
CA SER A 94 23.23 -1.40 -12.59
C SER A 94 24.35 -2.40 -12.23
N GLY A 95 24.12 -3.73 -12.36
CA GLY A 95 25.19 -4.73 -12.43
C GLY A 95 26.01 -4.99 -11.15
N GLY A 96 25.56 -4.56 -10.01
CA GLY A 96 26.16 -4.98 -8.72
C GLY A 96 25.77 -6.42 -8.42
N GLY A 97 26.74 -7.29 -8.07
CA GLY A 97 26.46 -8.68 -7.72
C GLY A 97 25.32 -8.84 -6.71
N TYR A 98 24.70 -10.01 -6.66
CA TYR A 98 23.46 -10.31 -5.93
C TYR A 98 23.36 -9.72 -4.51
N THR A 99 24.48 -9.64 -3.78
CA THR A 99 24.54 -9.09 -2.41
C THR A 99 24.45 -7.56 -2.36
N VAL A 100 25.09 -6.86 -3.29
CA VAL A 100 25.11 -5.39 -3.35
C VAL A 100 23.79 -4.86 -3.92
N ALA A 101 23.23 -5.55 -4.91
CA ALA A 101 21.92 -5.23 -5.48
C ALA A 101 20.81 -5.42 -4.42
N GLY A 102 20.85 -6.48 -3.63
CA GLY A 102 19.89 -6.73 -2.55
C GLY A 102 19.88 -5.65 -1.47
N MET A 103 21.06 -5.23 -0.99
CA MET A 103 21.17 -4.11 -0.03
C MET A 103 20.70 -2.79 -0.63
N GLY A 104 21.05 -2.50 -1.88
CA GLY A 104 20.60 -1.30 -2.59
C GLY A 104 19.07 -1.24 -2.72
N MET A 105 18.43 -2.38 -2.95
CA MET A 105 16.97 -2.46 -3.05
C MET A 105 16.28 -2.22 -1.69
N ILE A 106 16.83 -2.74 -0.60
CA ILE A 106 16.33 -2.49 0.75
C ILE A 106 16.40 -1.00 1.09
N ILE A 107 17.55 -0.36 0.86
CA ILE A 107 17.77 1.06 1.12
C ILE A 107 16.84 1.91 0.24
N CYS A 108 16.71 1.57 -1.04
CA CYS A 108 15.81 2.25 -1.97
C CYS A 108 14.35 2.10 -1.56
N GLY A 109 13.93 0.89 -1.14
CA GLY A 109 12.57 0.64 -0.66
C GLY A 109 12.23 1.44 0.59
N PHE A 110 13.16 1.53 1.54
CA PHE A 110 12.99 2.33 2.75
C PHE A 110 12.96 3.84 2.44
N GLY A 111 13.86 4.33 1.60
CA GLY A 111 13.86 5.73 1.15
C GLY A 111 12.57 6.09 0.40
N MET A 112 12.05 5.18 -0.41
CA MET A 112 10.78 5.34 -1.11
C MET A 112 9.60 5.41 -0.13
N SER A 113 9.57 4.55 0.89
CA SER A 113 8.56 4.56 1.95
C SER A 113 8.50 5.92 2.61
N VAL A 114 9.65 6.45 3.07
CA VAL A 114 9.74 7.78 3.68
C VAL A 114 9.31 8.90 2.72
N ALA A 115 9.71 8.83 1.45
CA ALA A 115 9.32 9.83 0.44
C ALA A 115 7.80 9.81 0.19
N LEU A 116 7.19 8.64 0.00
CA LEU A 116 5.75 8.50 -0.20
C LEU A 116 4.94 8.96 1.01
N MET A 117 5.40 8.66 2.23
CA MET A 117 4.79 9.14 3.46
C MET A 117 4.77 10.67 3.51
N ASN A 118 5.88 11.33 3.19
CA ASN A 118 5.96 12.80 3.15
C ASN A 118 5.06 13.39 2.05
N VAL A 119 5.01 12.78 0.88
CA VAL A 119 4.10 13.19 -0.21
C VAL A 119 2.65 13.07 0.23
N ALA A 120 2.28 11.98 0.92
CA ALA A 120 0.94 11.83 1.47
C ALA A 120 0.59 12.94 2.47
N PHE A 121 1.51 13.28 3.38
CA PHE A 121 1.31 14.38 4.32
C PHE A 121 1.11 15.72 3.61
N LEU A 122 1.90 16.01 2.58
CA LEU A 122 1.75 17.25 1.80
C LEU A 122 0.40 17.31 1.09
N ILE A 123 -0.02 16.22 0.45
CA ILE A 123 -1.32 16.17 -0.25
C ILE A 123 -2.47 16.31 0.75
N LEU A 124 -2.44 15.57 1.87
CA LEU A 124 -3.47 15.64 2.90
C LEU A 124 -3.52 17.00 3.58
N SER A 125 -2.38 17.64 3.81
CA SER A 125 -2.30 19.00 4.36
C SER A 125 -2.90 20.03 3.40
N LEU A 126 -2.68 19.88 2.09
CA LEU A 126 -3.24 20.78 1.07
C LEU A 126 -4.75 20.61 0.87
N ILE A 127 -5.31 19.43 1.13
CA ILE A 127 -6.76 19.16 1.01
C ILE A 127 -7.53 19.63 2.26
N HIS A 128 -6.84 19.78 3.40
CA HIS A 128 -7.46 20.21 4.67
C HIS A 128 -7.47 21.74 4.89
N ILE A 129 -6.89 22.53 3.99
CA ILE A 129 -7.00 23.99 3.95
C ILE A 129 -8.06 24.38 2.92
#